data_fd763c16aa8e8deb4e15d72e1734489e
#
_entry.id   fd763c16aa8e8deb4e15d72e1734489e
#
_cell.length_a   1.000
_cell.length_b   1.000
_cell.length_c   1.000
_cell.angle_alpha   90.00
_cell.angle_beta   90.00
_cell.angle_gamma   90.00
#
_symmetry.space_group_name_H-M   'P 1'
#
loop_
_entity.id
_entity.type
_entity.pdbx_description
1 polymer ?
#
loop_
_entity_poly.entity_id
_entity_poly.type
_entity_poly.pdbx_seq_one_letter_code
_entity_poly.pdbx_strand_id
1 'polypeptide(L)'
;DDCQAIVKSLFNDHAFRDKVNLSAVNSINWARLMPQIVYYFTAALALGAPDRSVAFSVPTGNFGNVFAGYVASRMGLPIERLIVASNRNDILTRFFEQGAMQRETVTPSLSPSMDIQVSSNFERLLFELLDRDGVRVAKIMKDFAETGRFELPAAAMQAARGLFSAYRLDDEGTVAEIAASTGEGMSLDPHSAVGVSAARRAIADGTVAAGVPVVALACAHPAKFQDAVTKATGTEPPLPPHLADLMQRPEKMQTAAANPDAVREMVLTMRRPA
;
A
#
# COMPACT_ATOMS: atom_id res chain seq x y z
N ASP A 1 -12.66 -2.29 9.03
CA ASP A 1 -12.70 -0.95 9.63
C ASP A 1 -12.74 -0.99 11.17
N ASP A 2 -13.42 -1.96 11.78
CA ASP A 2 -13.54 -2.05 13.25
C ASP A 2 -12.19 -2.18 13.95
N CYS A 3 -11.29 -3.02 13.45
CA CYS A 3 -9.93 -3.16 14.00
C CYS A 3 -9.17 -1.83 14.01
N GLN A 4 -9.25 -1.03 12.94
CA GLN A 4 -8.58 0.26 12.88
C GLN A 4 -9.21 1.28 13.83
N ALA A 5 -10.53 1.28 13.97
CA ALA A 5 -11.25 2.14 14.91
C ALA A 5 -10.85 1.82 16.35
N ILE A 6 -10.81 0.54 16.72
CA ILE A 6 -10.37 0.08 18.04
C ILE A 6 -8.93 0.49 18.31
N VAL A 7 -8.02 0.23 17.38
CA VAL A 7 -6.60 0.61 17.51
C VAL A 7 -6.47 2.11 17.75
N LYS A 8 -7.13 2.96 16.93
CA LYS A 8 -7.11 4.42 17.10
C LYS A 8 -7.66 4.84 18.47
N SER A 9 -8.76 4.24 18.91
CA SER A 9 -9.35 4.51 20.22
C SER A 9 -8.37 4.21 21.37
N LEU A 10 -7.71 3.06 21.34
CA LEU A 10 -6.72 2.66 22.34
C LEU A 10 -5.47 3.55 22.34
N PHE A 11 -5.02 4.02 21.17
CA PHE A 11 -3.91 4.96 21.07
C PHE A 11 -4.26 6.37 21.57
N ASN A 12 -5.50 6.79 21.44
CA ASN A 12 -6.00 8.09 21.95
C ASN A 12 -6.21 8.06 23.47
N ASP A 13 -6.35 6.90 24.08
CA ASP A 13 -6.30 6.74 25.54
C ASP A 13 -4.84 6.76 26.00
N HIS A 14 -4.32 7.94 26.26
CA HIS A 14 -2.91 8.14 26.61
C HIS A 14 -2.53 7.41 27.90
N ALA A 15 -3.45 7.36 28.89
CA ALA A 15 -3.20 6.65 30.15
C ALA A 15 -3.04 5.15 29.93
N PHE A 16 -3.89 4.55 29.12
CA PHE A 16 -3.78 3.13 28.77
C PHE A 16 -2.55 2.87 27.91
N ARG A 17 -2.36 3.67 26.86
CA ARG A 17 -1.21 3.56 25.94
C ARG A 17 0.12 3.53 26.70
N ASP A 18 0.32 4.49 27.59
CA ASP A 18 1.57 4.64 28.33
C ASP A 18 1.73 3.53 29.40
N LYS A 19 0.61 3.11 30.04
CA LYS A 19 0.61 2.00 31.00
C LYS A 19 1.09 0.67 30.41
N VAL A 20 0.72 0.39 29.14
CA VAL A 20 1.05 -0.90 28.48
C VAL A 20 2.18 -0.77 27.46
N ASN A 21 2.76 0.40 27.27
CA ASN A 21 3.73 0.71 26.22
C ASN A 21 3.19 0.30 24.84
N LEU A 22 1.95 0.72 24.53
CA LEU A 22 1.26 0.35 23.30
C LEU A 22 2.02 0.87 22.08
N SER A 23 2.37 -0.01 21.17
CA SER A 23 3.06 0.33 19.92
C SER A 23 2.32 -0.26 18.73
N ALA A 24 2.23 0.50 17.64
CA ALA A 24 1.61 0.04 16.41
C ALA A 24 2.61 -0.72 15.54
N VAL A 25 2.20 -1.91 15.07
CA VAL A 25 2.96 -2.74 14.12
C VAL A 25 2.31 -2.69 12.72
N ASN A 26 1.84 -1.53 12.31
CA ASN A 26 1.24 -1.29 11.00
C ASN A 26 1.86 -0.07 10.30
N SER A 27 1.41 0.24 9.08
CA SER A 27 1.96 1.33 8.25
C SER A 27 1.72 2.74 8.81
N ILE A 28 0.92 2.92 9.86
CA ILE A 28 0.76 4.20 10.56
C ILE A 28 2.05 4.57 11.29
N ASN A 29 2.76 3.57 11.80
CA ASN A 29 4.02 3.78 12.49
C ASN A 29 5.15 4.09 11.50
N TRP A 30 5.82 5.23 11.67
CA TRP A 30 6.97 5.63 10.85
C TRP A 30 8.07 4.58 10.83
N ALA A 31 8.32 3.89 11.95
CA ALA A 31 9.29 2.81 12.03
C ALA A 31 8.97 1.61 11.12
N ARG A 32 7.73 1.49 10.64
CA ARG A 32 7.34 0.49 9.63
C ARG A 32 7.51 1.00 8.20
N LEU A 33 7.48 2.31 8.00
CA LEU A 33 7.64 2.95 6.70
C LEU A 33 9.13 3.16 6.37
N MET A 34 9.90 3.64 7.34
CA MET A 34 11.32 3.96 7.17
C MET A 34 12.15 2.80 6.59
N PRO A 35 12.05 1.53 7.05
CA PRO A 35 12.80 0.44 6.46
C PRO A 35 12.43 0.14 5.00
N GLN A 36 11.23 0.52 4.56
CA GLN A 36 10.81 0.31 3.18
C GLN A 36 11.58 1.20 2.19
N ILE A 37 12.19 2.29 2.66
CA ILE A 37 13.06 3.13 1.84
C ILE A 37 14.25 2.31 1.29
N VAL A 38 14.75 1.36 2.09
CA VAL A 38 15.87 0.49 1.71
C VAL A 38 15.58 -0.32 0.45
N TYR A 39 14.32 -0.76 0.23
CA TYR A 39 13.94 -1.54 -0.94
C TYR A 39 14.20 -0.76 -2.24
N TYR A 40 13.91 0.53 -2.24
CA TYR A 40 14.12 1.42 -3.40
C TYR A 40 15.60 1.59 -3.70
N PHE A 41 16.42 1.86 -2.67
CA PHE A 41 17.86 1.96 -2.85
C PHE A 41 18.47 0.65 -3.34
N THR A 42 18.14 -0.47 -2.69
CA THR A 42 18.68 -1.79 -3.05
C THR A 42 18.34 -2.14 -4.50
N ALA A 43 17.08 -1.97 -4.91
CA ALA A 43 16.66 -2.28 -6.28
C ALA A 43 17.28 -1.33 -7.31
N ALA A 44 17.31 -0.02 -7.04
CA ALA A 44 17.87 0.96 -7.96
C ALA A 44 19.37 0.78 -8.14
N LEU A 45 20.13 0.56 -7.06
CA LEU A 45 21.57 0.29 -7.11
C LEU A 45 21.90 -0.96 -7.94
N ALA A 46 21.11 -2.02 -7.80
CA ALA A 46 21.26 -3.24 -8.60
C ALA A 46 21.01 -3.01 -10.10
N LEU A 47 20.29 -1.92 -10.46
CA LEU A 47 19.98 -1.54 -11.84
C LEU A 47 20.84 -0.40 -12.38
N GLY A 48 21.87 0.04 -11.64
CA GLY A 48 22.85 1.01 -12.08
C GLY A 48 22.66 2.44 -11.58
N ALA A 49 21.83 2.68 -10.58
CA ALA A 49 21.80 3.98 -9.91
C ALA A 49 23.15 4.24 -9.19
N PRO A 50 23.61 5.50 -9.05
CA PRO A 50 22.92 6.75 -9.44
C PRO A 50 23.03 7.14 -10.91
N ASP A 51 23.84 6.45 -11.70
CA ASP A 51 24.13 6.79 -13.10
C ASP A 51 22.94 6.51 -14.05
N ARG A 52 21.95 5.78 -13.56
CA ARG A 52 20.74 5.42 -14.29
C ARG A 52 19.50 5.67 -13.45
N SER A 53 18.50 6.33 -14.03
CA SER A 53 17.18 6.48 -13.42
C SER A 53 16.41 5.17 -13.44
N VAL A 54 15.53 4.98 -12.44
CA VAL A 54 14.67 3.81 -12.29
C VAL A 54 13.25 4.27 -12.00
N ALA A 55 12.24 3.61 -12.58
CA ALA A 55 10.85 3.79 -12.22
C ALA A 55 10.38 2.63 -11.31
N PHE A 56 9.40 2.91 -10.46
CA PHE A 56 8.85 1.91 -9.54
C PHE A 56 7.34 1.83 -9.68
N SER A 57 6.82 0.63 -9.90
CA SER A 57 5.39 0.33 -9.83
C SER A 57 5.05 -0.27 -8.48
N VAL A 58 4.15 0.38 -7.76
CA VAL A 58 3.89 0.10 -6.35
C VAL A 58 2.41 -0.22 -6.14
N PRO A 59 2.06 -1.49 -5.90
CA PRO A 59 0.71 -1.85 -5.45
C PRO A 59 0.35 -1.04 -4.20
N THR A 60 -0.73 -0.27 -4.27
CA THR A 60 -0.95 0.78 -3.28
C THR A 60 -2.39 0.79 -2.76
N GLY A 61 -2.54 0.57 -1.46
CA GLY A 61 -3.73 0.92 -0.68
C GLY A 61 -3.41 2.08 0.28
N ASN A 62 -2.78 1.77 1.40
CA ASN A 62 -2.47 2.73 2.48
C ASN A 62 -1.31 3.70 2.21
N PHE A 63 -0.80 3.77 1.00
CA PHE A 63 0.23 4.72 0.53
C PHE A 63 1.59 4.61 1.25
N GLY A 64 1.79 3.69 2.19
CA GLY A 64 3.00 3.59 2.98
C GLY A 64 4.24 3.28 2.14
N ASN A 65 4.15 2.26 1.29
CA ASN A 65 5.27 1.83 0.46
C ASN A 65 5.64 2.90 -0.59
N VAL A 66 4.67 3.39 -1.35
CA VAL A 66 4.96 4.42 -2.37
C VAL A 66 5.46 5.74 -1.76
N PHE A 67 5.03 6.08 -0.53
CA PHE A 67 5.60 7.22 0.20
C PHE A 67 7.06 6.97 0.60
N ALA A 68 7.45 5.73 0.91
CA ALA A 68 8.87 5.39 1.11
C ALA A 68 9.68 5.62 -0.16
N GLY A 69 9.12 5.34 -1.35
CA GLY A 69 9.72 5.69 -2.64
C GLY A 69 9.85 7.20 -2.84
N TYR A 70 8.83 7.97 -2.46
CA TYR A 70 8.92 9.43 -2.44
C TYR A 70 10.07 9.93 -1.56
N VAL A 71 10.19 9.39 -0.35
CA VAL A 71 11.30 9.75 0.55
C VAL A 71 12.65 9.38 -0.06
N ALA A 72 12.78 8.20 -0.68
CA ALA A 72 14.00 7.79 -1.37
C ALA A 72 14.39 8.78 -2.48
N SER A 73 13.41 9.25 -3.28
CA SER A 73 13.62 10.31 -4.27
C SER A 73 14.10 11.62 -3.61
N ARG A 74 13.52 12.01 -2.48
CA ARG A 74 13.94 13.20 -1.72
C ARG A 74 15.33 13.06 -1.09
N MET A 75 15.79 11.83 -0.89
CA MET A 75 17.17 11.52 -0.45
C MET A 75 18.17 11.53 -1.60
N GLY A 76 17.74 11.75 -2.85
CA GLY A 76 18.59 11.85 -4.01
C GLY A 76 18.66 10.59 -4.90
N LEU A 77 17.85 9.56 -4.62
CA LEU A 77 17.76 8.42 -5.52
C LEU A 77 17.11 8.87 -6.85
N PRO A 78 17.70 8.61 -8.02
CA PRO A 78 17.18 9.06 -9.31
C PRO A 78 15.94 8.24 -9.72
N ILE A 79 14.81 8.53 -9.09
CA ILE A 79 13.52 7.94 -9.42
C ILE A 79 12.87 8.79 -10.50
N GLU A 80 12.64 8.21 -11.67
CA GLU A 80 11.97 8.90 -12.77
C GLU A 80 10.45 8.95 -12.52
N ARG A 81 9.87 7.83 -12.06
CA ARG A 81 8.43 7.72 -11.86
C ARG A 81 8.08 6.78 -10.70
N LEU A 82 7.12 7.18 -9.90
CA LEU A 82 6.42 6.34 -8.94
C LEU A 82 5.02 6.06 -9.49
N ILE A 83 4.78 4.82 -9.88
CA ILE A 83 3.54 4.35 -10.48
C ILE A 83 2.67 3.79 -9.37
N VAL A 84 1.61 4.49 -9.01
CA VAL A 84 0.61 4.06 -8.04
C VAL A 84 -0.32 3.07 -8.72
N ALA A 85 -0.26 1.82 -8.30
CA ALA A 85 -1.09 0.76 -8.86
C ALA A 85 -2.24 0.44 -7.90
N SER A 86 -3.47 0.71 -8.30
CA SER A 86 -4.70 0.49 -7.53
C SER A 86 -5.50 -0.68 -8.10
N ASN A 87 -6.24 -1.37 -7.24
CA ASN A 87 -7.27 -2.30 -7.69
C ASN A 87 -8.56 -1.54 -8.08
N ARG A 88 -9.70 -2.23 -8.13
CA ARG A 88 -11.00 -1.60 -8.43
C ARG A 88 -11.42 -0.51 -7.41
N ASN A 89 -10.83 -0.49 -6.21
CA ASN A 89 -10.98 0.58 -5.23
C ASN A 89 -9.95 1.68 -5.51
N ASP A 90 -10.19 2.45 -6.54
CA ASP A 90 -9.23 3.27 -7.25
C ASP A 90 -9.14 4.73 -6.78
N ILE A 91 -9.46 5.02 -5.53
CA ILE A 91 -9.49 6.39 -4.99
C ILE A 91 -8.18 7.17 -5.26
N LEU A 92 -7.03 6.51 -5.16
CA LEU A 92 -5.73 7.11 -5.45
C LEU A 92 -5.54 7.38 -6.95
N THR A 93 -5.94 6.45 -7.81
CA THR A 93 -5.87 6.64 -9.26
C THR A 93 -6.72 7.83 -9.69
N ARG A 94 -7.99 7.90 -9.26
CA ARG A 94 -8.88 9.04 -9.50
C ARG A 94 -8.31 10.36 -8.98
N PHE A 95 -7.66 10.34 -7.80
CA PHE A 95 -7.01 11.52 -7.28
C PHE A 95 -5.91 12.04 -8.22
N PHE A 96 -4.98 11.20 -8.68
CA PHE A 96 -3.89 11.64 -9.57
C PHE A 96 -4.39 12.06 -10.95
N GLU A 97 -5.48 11.46 -11.44
CA GLU A 97 -6.11 11.83 -12.71
C GLU A 97 -6.90 13.14 -12.61
N GLN A 98 -7.73 13.30 -11.58
CA GLN A 98 -8.73 14.37 -11.49
C GLN A 98 -8.29 15.53 -10.58
N GLY A 99 -7.36 15.30 -9.66
CA GLY A 99 -6.95 16.28 -8.64
C GLY A 99 -7.88 16.34 -7.41
N ALA A 100 -8.88 15.47 -7.37
CA ALA A 100 -9.84 15.36 -6.28
C ALA A 100 -9.78 13.98 -5.64
N MET A 101 -9.72 13.95 -4.31
CA MET A 101 -9.90 12.74 -3.51
C MET A 101 -11.39 12.65 -3.14
N GLN A 102 -12.06 11.62 -3.59
CA GLN A 102 -13.47 11.41 -3.28
C GLN A 102 -13.71 9.96 -2.84
N ARG A 103 -14.21 9.80 -1.63
CA ARG A 103 -14.54 8.50 -1.04
C ARG A 103 -15.78 7.91 -1.72
N GLU A 104 -15.70 6.63 -2.03
CA GLU A 104 -16.79 5.81 -2.53
C GLU A 104 -17.01 4.60 -1.63
N THR A 105 -17.94 3.73 -1.99
CA THR A 105 -18.14 2.45 -1.29
C THR A 105 -17.00 1.50 -1.62
N VAL A 106 -16.43 0.86 -0.59
CA VAL A 106 -15.45 -0.21 -0.78
C VAL A 106 -16.11 -1.41 -1.42
N THR A 107 -15.50 -1.93 -2.48
CA THR A 107 -15.93 -3.14 -3.17
C THR A 107 -14.91 -4.25 -2.93
N PRO A 108 -15.28 -5.40 -2.35
CA PRO A 108 -14.36 -6.53 -2.17
C PRO A 108 -13.71 -6.96 -3.48
N SER A 109 -12.43 -7.30 -3.44
CA SER A 109 -11.64 -7.70 -4.60
C SER A 109 -10.74 -8.90 -4.32
N LEU A 110 -10.05 -9.39 -5.35
CA LEU A 110 -9.02 -10.44 -5.23
C LEU A 110 -7.74 -9.95 -4.52
N SER A 111 -7.55 -8.63 -4.39
CA SER A 111 -6.42 -8.01 -3.69
C SER A 111 -6.88 -7.22 -2.44
N PRO A 112 -7.40 -7.91 -1.39
CA PRO A 112 -8.15 -7.29 -0.30
C PRO A 112 -7.34 -6.29 0.54
N SER A 113 -6.02 -6.36 0.56
CA SER A 113 -5.18 -5.37 1.26
C SER A 113 -5.21 -3.98 0.61
N MET A 114 -5.75 -3.88 -0.60
CA MET A 114 -5.94 -2.64 -1.35
C MET A 114 -7.42 -2.18 -1.36
N ASP A 115 -8.33 -2.91 -0.70
CA ASP A 115 -9.76 -2.58 -0.61
C ASP A 115 -9.98 -1.47 0.42
N ILE A 116 -9.61 -0.26 0.04
CA ILE A 116 -9.71 0.93 0.89
C ILE A 116 -10.28 2.13 0.11
N GLN A 117 -10.91 3.04 0.85
CA GLN A 117 -11.33 4.35 0.35
C GLN A 117 -10.81 5.49 1.25
N VAL A 118 -9.94 5.15 2.22
CA VAL A 118 -9.17 6.11 3.03
C VAL A 118 -7.73 5.60 3.13
N SER A 119 -6.82 6.32 2.50
CA SER A 119 -5.41 5.94 2.43
C SER A 119 -4.62 6.58 3.58
N SER A 120 -4.26 5.80 4.60
CA SER A 120 -3.80 6.28 5.90
C SER A 120 -2.47 7.04 5.90
N ASN A 121 -1.59 6.84 4.92
CA ASN A 121 -0.33 7.58 4.81
C ASN A 121 -0.35 8.66 3.72
N PHE A 122 -1.46 8.82 3.04
CA PHE A 122 -1.58 9.83 1.98
C PHE A 122 -1.42 11.25 2.54
N GLU A 123 -1.87 11.50 3.77
CA GLU A 123 -1.70 12.78 4.47
C GLU A 123 -0.23 13.21 4.60
N ARG A 124 0.73 12.26 4.60
CA ARG A 124 2.17 12.55 4.58
C ARG A 124 2.59 13.21 3.26
N LEU A 125 2.04 12.74 2.14
CA LEU A 125 2.27 13.39 0.84
C LEU A 125 1.57 14.75 0.78
N LEU A 126 0.34 14.86 1.30
CA LEU A 126 -0.35 16.17 1.40
C LEU A 126 0.48 17.19 2.15
N PHE A 127 1.11 16.80 3.26
CA PHE A 127 1.96 17.68 4.04
C PHE A 127 3.13 18.23 3.19
N GLU A 128 3.80 17.38 2.41
CA GLU A 128 4.88 17.81 1.52
C GLU A 128 4.36 18.69 0.36
N LEU A 129 3.24 18.33 -0.27
CA LEU A 129 2.64 19.07 -1.38
C LEU A 129 2.05 20.44 -0.97
N LEU A 130 1.81 20.65 0.31
CA LEU A 130 1.28 21.88 0.88
C LEU A 130 2.35 22.64 1.69
N ASP A 131 3.61 22.52 1.30
CA ASP A 131 4.74 23.23 1.89
C ASP A 131 4.88 23.01 3.41
N ARG A 132 4.51 21.83 3.87
CA ARG A 132 4.55 21.40 5.28
C ARG A 132 3.63 22.19 6.20
N ASP A 133 2.57 22.79 5.65
CA ASP A 133 1.53 23.48 6.43
C ASP A 133 0.61 22.46 7.12
N GLY A 134 0.94 22.11 8.37
CA GLY A 134 0.17 21.16 9.16
C GLY A 134 -1.26 21.65 9.48
N VAL A 135 -1.49 22.95 9.59
CA VAL A 135 -2.83 23.51 9.83
C VAL A 135 -3.73 23.27 8.62
N ARG A 136 -3.19 23.51 7.43
CA ARG A 136 -3.91 23.28 6.17
C ARG A 136 -4.19 21.80 5.95
N VAL A 137 -3.22 20.92 6.23
CA VAL A 137 -3.42 19.46 6.16
C VAL A 137 -4.51 19.01 7.12
N ALA A 138 -4.45 19.46 8.39
CA ALA A 138 -5.45 19.10 9.40
C ALA A 138 -6.87 19.53 8.97
N LYS A 139 -7.01 20.73 8.38
CA LYS A 139 -8.28 21.21 7.85
C LYS A 139 -8.78 20.32 6.71
N ILE A 140 -7.94 20.00 5.72
CA ILE A 140 -8.29 19.13 4.59
C ILE A 140 -8.71 17.74 5.07
N MET A 141 -7.98 17.16 6.02
CA MET A 141 -8.31 15.84 6.57
C MET A 141 -9.61 15.85 7.36
N LYS A 142 -9.92 16.93 8.07
CA LYS A 142 -11.19 17.12 8.75
C LYS A 142 -12.34 17.22 7.73
N ASP A 143 -12.19 18.08 6.73
CA ASP A 143 -13.20 18.25 5.66
C ASP A 143 -13.43 16.91 4.94
N PHE A 144 -12.37 16.14 4.67
CA PHE A 144 -12.48 14.81 4.06
C PHE A 144 -13.21 13.80 4.95
N ALA A 145 -12.99 13.85 6.26
CA ALA A 145 -13.70 12.97 7.20
C ALA A 145 -15.21 13.27 7.21
N GLU A 146 -15.59 14.55 7.14
CA GLU A 146 -16.98 15.02 7.19
C GLU A 146 -17.71 14.86 5.84
N THR A 147 -17.06 15.23 4.73
CA THR A 147 -17.70 15.30 3.40
C THR A 147 -17.35 14.14 2.48
N GLY A 148 -16.28 13.39 2.79
CA GLY A 148 -15.73 12.35 1.92
C GLY A 148 -14.98 12.90 0.70
N ARG A 149 -14.72 14.21 0.61
CA ARG A 149 -14.10 14.84 -0.56
C ARG A 149 -13.14 15.97 -0.16
N PHE A 150 -12.04 16.08 -0.91
CA PHE A 150 -11.22 17.29 -0.99
C PHE A 150 -10.57 17.42 -2.37
N GLU A 151 -10.10 18.63 -2.67
CA GLU A 151 -9.34 18.95 -3.88
C GLU A 151 -8.04 19.67 -3.51
N LEU A 152 -7.00 19.47 -4.32
CA LEU A 152 -5.76 20.20 -4.18
C LEU A 152 -5.68 21.35 -5.21
N PRO A 153 -4.94 22.42 -4.88
CA PRO A 153 -4.61 23.46 -5.85
C PRO A 153 -3.87 22.89 -7.05
N ALA A 154 -4.09 23.49 -8.21
CA ALA A 154 -3.48 23.07 -9.46
C ALA A 154 -1.94 22.96 -9.39
N ALA A 155 -1.27 23.88 -8.69
CA ALA A 155 0.19 23.85 -8.50
C ALA A 155 0.65 22.61 -7.71
N ALA A 156 -0.06 22.24 -6.63
CA ALA A 156 0.24 21.05 -5.84
C ALA A 156 0.00 19.77 -6.67
N MET A 157 -1.06 19.73 -7.48
CA MET A 157 -1.31 18.62 -8.39
C MET A 157 -0.27 18.50 -9.50
N GLN A 158 0.19 19.62 -10.05
CA GLN A 158 1.27 19.62 -11.03
C GLN A 158 2.57 19.08 -10.42
N ALA A 159 2.91 19.49 -9.21
CA ALA A 159 4.07 18.96 -8.49
C ALA A 159 3.93 17.45 -8.23
N ALA A 160 2.77 16.97 -7.80
CA ALA A 160 2.51 15.55 -7.61
C ALA A 160 2.66 14.76 -8.92
N ARG A 161 2.04 15.21 -10.01
CA ARG A 161 2.11 14.56 -11.34
C ARG A 161 3.51 14.60 -11.96
N GLY A 162 4.40 15.46 -11.49
CA GLY A 162 5.81 15.48 -11.88
C GLY A 162 6.55 14.18 -11.54
N LEU A 163 6.16 13.51 -10.46
CA LEU A 163 6.77 12.25 -10.00
C LEU A 163 5.83 11.06 -10.06
N PHE A 164 4.54 11.27 -9.76
CA PHE A 164 3.56 10.20 -9.66
C PHE A 164 2.74 10.04 -10.95
N SER A 165 2.48 8.80 -11.30
CA SER A 165 1.42 8.37 -12.22
C SER A 165 0.57 7.30 -11.54
N ALA A 166 -0.63 7.02 -12.06
CA ALA A 166 -1.51 6.05 -11.43
C ALA A 166 -2.26 5.22 -12.46
N TYR A 167 -2.48 3.95 -12.13
CA TYR A 167 -3.21 3.00 -12.97
C TYR A 167 -4.09 2.13 -12.07
N ARG A 168 -5.24 1.72 -12.60
CA ARG A 168 -6.12 0.77 -11.94
C ARG A 168 -6.20 -0.54 -12.73
N LEU A 169 -6.43 -1.63 -12.01
CA LEU A 169 -6.74 -2.94 -12.57
C LEU A 169 -7.89 -3.56 -11.79
N ASP A 170 -8.89 -4.09 -12.49
CA ASP A 170 -9.99 -4.82 -11.86
C ASP A 170 -9.65 -6.32 -11.66
N ASP A 171 -10.60 -7.07 -11.12
CA ASP A 171 -10.38 -8.49 -10.83
C ASP A 171 -10.20 -9.34 -12.09
N GLU A 172 -10.88 -9.01 -13.17
CA GLU A 172 -10.74 -9.71 -14.46
C GLU A 172 -9.35 -9.50 -15.03
N GLY A 173 -8.90 -8.25 -15.07
CA GLY A 173 -7.53 -7.91 -15.45
C GLY A 173 -6.48 -8.52 -14.53
N THR A 174 -6.76 -8.60 -13.22
CA THR A 174 -5.85 -9.23 -12.24
C THR A 174 -5.67 -10.72 -12.53
N VAL A 175 -6.76 -11.45 -12.81
CA VAL A 175 -6.69 -12.86 -13.21
C VAL A 175 -5.92 -13.04 -14.51
N ALA A 176 -6.18 -12.17 -15.50
CA ALA A 176 -5.48 -12.21 -16.79
C ALA A 176 -3.97 -11.95 -16.62
N GLU A 177 -3.57 -10.97 -15.79
CA GLU A 177 -2.16 -10.68 -15.53
C GLU A 177 -1.45 -11.81 -14.78
N ILE A 178 -2.09 -12.46 -13.79
CA ILE A 178 -1.53 -13.63 -13.10
C ILE A 178 -1.28 -14.75 -14.11
N ALA A 179 -2.25 -15.03 -14.99
CA ALA A 179 -2.12 -16.09 -16.00
C ALA A 179 -1.00 -15.78 -17.01
N ALA A 180 -0.92 -14.55 -17.52
CA ALA A 180 0.12 -14.11 -18.45
C ALA A 180 1.51 -14.19 -17.83
N SER A 181 1.68 -13.65 -16.62
CA SER A 181 2.95 -13.70 -15.88
C SER A 181 3.39 -15.13 -15.54
N THR A 182 2.44 -16.02 -15.25
CA THR A 182 2.74 -17.45 -15.03
C THR A 182 3.26 -18.09 -16.30
N GLY A 183 2.70 -17.76 -17.47
CA GLY A 183 3.20 -18.20 -18.77
C GLY A 183 4.63 -17.72 -19.08
N GLU A 184 5.05 -16.61 -18.49
CA GLU A 184 6.40 -16.05 -18.55
C GLU A 184 7.33 -16.59 -17.43
N GLY A 185 6.86 -17.52 -16.61
CA GLY A 185 7.63 -18.11 -15.51
C GLY A 185 7.61 -17.33 -14.20
N MET A 186 6.75 -16.31 -14.08
CA MET A 186 6.57 -15.52 -12.86
C MET A 186 5.28 -15.90 -12.13
N SER A 187 5.38 -16.39 -10.90
CA SER A 187 4.21 -16.64 -10.07
C SER A 187 3.90 -15.41 -9.22
N LEU A 188 2.74 -14.80 -9.43
CA LEU A 188 2.33 -13.56 -8.77
C LEU A 188 1.12 -13.78 -7.86
N ASP A 189 1.11 -13.08 -6.73
CA ASP A 189 -0.10 -12.83 -5.96
C ASP A 189 -0.94 -11.71 -6.61
N PRO A 190 -2.25 -11.58 -6.30
CA PRO A 190 -3.10 -10.61 -6.96
C PRO A 190 -2.69 -9.14 -6.75
N HIS A 191 -2.04 -8.80 -5.63
CA HIS A 191 -1.55 -7.44 -5.42
C HIS A 191 -0.34 -7.15 -6.31
N SER A 192 0.61 -8.09 -6.38
CA SER A 192 1.78 -7.97 -7.27
C SER A 192 1.37 -7.91 -8.74
N ALA A 193 0.34 -8.65 -9.14
CA ALA A 193 -0.21 -8.60 -10.50
C ALA A 193 -0.74 -7.20 -10.87
N VAL A 194 -1.43 -6.52 -9.95
CA VAL A 194 -1.84 -5.12 -10.15
C VAL A 194 -0.64 -4.21 -10.41
N GLY A 195 0.46 -4.41 -9.67
CA GLY A 195 1.71 -3.66 -9.88
C GLY A 195 2.39 -3.96 -11.22
N VAL A 196 2.46 -5.22 -11.63
CA VAL A 196 3.07 -5.62 -12.91
C VAL A 196 2.25 -5.08 -14.08
N SER A 197 0.93 -5.19 -14.03
CA SER A 197 0.05 -4.62 -15.06
C SER A 197 0.23 -3.11 -15.20
N ALA A 198 0.31 -2.37 -14.08
CA ALA A 198 0.55 -0.94 -14.11
C ALA A 198 1.91 -0.60 -14.70
N ALA A 199 2.97 -1.38 -14.39
CA ALA A 199 4.29 -1.21 -14.98
C ALA A 199 4.27 -1.41 -16.50
N ARG A 200 3.64 -2.49 -16.99
CA ARG A 200 3.51 -2.79 -18.41
C ARG A 200 2.77 -1.67 -19.17
N ARG A 201 1.71 -1.15 -18.58
CA ARG A 201 0.93 -0.03 -19.17
C ARG A 201 1.75 1.26 -19.22
N ALA A 202 2.45 1.61 -18.14
CA ALA A 202 3.29 2.81 -18.08
C ALA A 202 4.45 2.78 -19.09
N ILE A 203 4.97 1.60 -19.40
CA ILE A 203 5.96 1.42 -20.47
C ILE A 203 5.28 1.57 -21.83
N ALA A 204 4.14 0.94 -22.04
CA ALA A 204 3.44 0.90 -23.32
C ALA A 204 2.92 2.27 -23.77
N ASP A 205 2.43 3.10 -22.84
CA ASP A 205 1.90 4.43 -23.13
C ASP A 205 2.95 5.57 -23.04
N GLY A 206 4.21 5.23 -22.76
CA GLY A 206 5.32 6.20 -22.72
C GLY A 206 5.36 7.07 -21.45
N THR A 207 4.59 6.73 -20.41
CA THR A 207 4.67 7.41 -19.10
C THR A 207 6.05 7.22 -18.47
N VAL A 208 6.70 6.10 -18.74
CA VAL A 208 8.11 5.84 -18.40
C VAL A 208 8.93 5.94 -19.69
N ALA A 209 10.01 6.70 -19.64
CA ALA A 209 10.85 6.93 -20.82
C ALA A 209 11.50 5.61 -21.32
N ALA A 210 11.71 5.53 -22.64
CA ALA A 210 12.34 4.37 -23.24
C ALA A 210 13.72 4.09 -22.64
N GLY A 211 13.97 2.82 -22.28
CA GLY A 211 15.24 2.39 -21.69
C GLY A 211 15.35 2.57 -20.17
N VAL A 212 14.39 3.21 -19.51
CA VAL A 212 14.34 3.26 -18.05
C VAL A 212 13.75 1.95 -17.51
N PRO A 213 14.47 1.24 -16.62
CA PRO A 213 13.96 0.03 -16.02
C PRO A 213 12.80 0.33 -15.06
N VAL A 214 11.79 -0.52 -15.04
CA VAL A 214 10.67 -0.44 -14.10
C VAL A 214 10.73 -1.62 -13.13
N VAL A 215 10.78 -1.31 -11.84
CA VAL A 215 10.69 -2.29 -10.77
C VAL A 215 9.25 -2.37 -10.28
N ALA A 216 8.58 -3.49 -10.47
CA ALA A 216 7.30 -3.77 -9.82
C ALA A 216 7.56 -4.39 -8.43
N LEU A 217 7.02 -3.76 -7.37
CA LEU A 217 7.21 -4.26 -6.02
C LEU A 217 6.31 -5.47 -5.75
N ALA A 218 6.92 -6.60 -5.37
CA ALA A 218 6.20 -7.79 -4.95
C ALA A 218 5.62 -7.59 -3.54
N CYS A 219 4.39 -8.08 -3.32
CA CYS A 219 3.65 -7.85 -2.07
C CYS A 219 3.55 -9.08 -1.18
N ALA A 220 3.18 -10.24 -1.74
CA ALA A 220 2.94 -11.44 -0.99
C ALA A 220 3.37 -12.70 -1.77
N HIS A 221 3.48 -13.80 -1.05
CA HIS A 221 3.66 -15.10 -1.71
C HIS A 221 2.32 -15.55 -2.31
N PRO A 222 2.30 -16.10 -3.55
CA PRO A 222 1.06 -16.54 -4.21
C PRO A 222 0.21 -17.52 -3.38
N ALA A 223 0.83 -18.40 -2.62
CA ALA A 223 0.15 -19.35 -1.74
C ALA A 223 -0.69 -18.70 -0.63
N LYS A 224 -0.54 -17.40 -0.37
CA LYS A 224 -1.43 -16.67 0.54
C LYS A 224 -2.80 -16.38 -0.08
N PHE A 225 -2.90 -16.41 -1.40
CA PHE A 225 -4.09 -16.06 -2.17
C PHE A 225 -4.45 -17.19 -3.15
N GLN A 226 -4.55 -18.41 -2.63
CA GLN A 226 -4.74 -19.65 -3.40
C GLN A 226 -5.90 -19.55 -4.38
N ASP A 227 -7.08 -19.07 -3.92
CA ASP A 227 -8.28 -18.97 -4.74
C ASP A 227 -8.06 -18.11 -6.00
N ALA A 228 -7.44 -16.94 -5.82
CA ALA A 228 -7.17 -16.02 -6.94
C ALA A 228 -6.17 -16.63 -7.94
N VAL A 229 -5.10 -17.25 -7.42
CA VAL A 229 -4.06 -17.86 -8.28
C VAL A 229 -4.59 -19.11 -8.98
N THR A 230 -5.31 -19.97 -8.27
CA THR A 230 -5.93 -21.17 -8.86
C THR A 230 -6.96 -20.79 -9.93
N LYS A 231 -7.77 -19.73 -9.70
CA LYS A 231 -8.69 -19.19 -10.70
C LYS A 231 -7.97 -18.76 -11.98
N ALA A 232 -6.79 -18.19 -11.85
CA ALA A 232 -6.02 -17.67 -12.98
C ALA A 232 -5.23 -18.76 -13.72
N THR A 233 -4.72 -19.75 -13.01
CA THR A 233 -3.73 -20.71 -13.55
C THR A 233 -4.26 -22.14 -13.66
N GLY A 234 -5.39 -22.44 -13.03
CA GLY A 234 -5.91 -23.80 -12.90
C GLY A 234 -5.14 -24.68 -11.91
N THR A 235 -4.13 -24.15 -11.23
CA THR A 235 -3.25 -24.92 -10.32
C THR A 235 -3.05 -24.17 -9.02
N GLU A 236 -3.12 -24.89 -7.89
CA GLU A 236 -2.81 -24.30 -6.59
C GLU A 236 -1.33 -23.94 -6.49
N PRO A 237 -1.00 -22.71 -6.03
CA PRO A 237 0.38 -22.31 -5.84
C PRO A 237 0.99 -23.08 -4.66
N PRO A 238 2.20 -23.66 -4.81
CA PRO A 238 2.84 -24.43 -3.75
C PRO A 238 3.22 -23.52 -2.57
N LEU A 239 3.15 -24.08 -1.36
CA LEU A 239 3.71 -23.40 -0.17
C LEU A 239 5.24 -23.28 -0.29
N PRO A 240 5.85 -22.25 0.32
CA PRO A 240 7.30 -22.19 0.43
C PRO A 240 7.85 -23.44 1.13
N PRO A 241 8.99 -24.00 0.70
CA PRO A 241 9.52 -25.25 1.28
C PRO A 241 9.68 -25.23 2.81
N HIS A 242 10.07 -24.10 3.38
CA HIS A 242 10.21 -23.92 4.83
C HIS A 242 8.88 -23.77 5.59
N LEU A 243 7.76 -23.71 4.89
CA LEU A 243 6.39 -23.62 5.42
C LEU A 243 5.50 -24.74 4.87
N ALA A 244 6.08 -25.84 4.35
CA ALA A 244 5.31 -26.92 3.73
C ALA A 244 4.28 -27.57 4.67
N ASP A 245 4.50 -27.51 5.99
CA ASP A 245 3.61 -28.04 7.02
C ASP A 245 2.64 -26.98 7.59
N LEU A 246 2.62 -25.76 7.04
CA LEU A 246 1.86 -24.63 7.61
C LEU A 246 0.38 -24.95 7.85
N MET A 247 -0.27 -25.62 6.88
CA MET A 247 -1.69 -25.98 6.96
C MET A 247 -1.98 -27.14 7.94
N GLN A 248 -0.94 -27.78 8.45
CA GLN A 248 -1.04 -28.88 9.43
C GLN A 248 -0.76 -28.40 10.86
N ARG A 249 -0.24 -27.18 11.01
CA ARG A 249 0.06 -26.61 12.33
C ARG A 249 -1.22 -26.22 13.06
N PRO A 250 -1.30 -26.46 14.37
CA PRO A 250 -2.47 -26.03 15.14
C PRO A 250 -2.57 -24.51 15.18
N GLU A 251 -3.74 -24.00 14.87
CA GLU A 251 -4.02 -22.57 15.00
C GLU A 251 -4.15 -22.18 16.48
N LYS A 252 -3.53 -21.04 16.84
CA LYS A 252 -3.66 -20.41 18.15
C LYS A 252 -4.33 -19.06 17.97
N MET A 253 -5.63 -19.02 18.17
CA MET A 253 -6.45 -17.83 17.97
C MET A 253 -7.33 -17.60 19.20
N GLN A 254 -7.54 -16.33 19.52
CA GLN A 254 -8.54 -15.88 20.50
C GLN A 254 -9.48 -14.90 19.82
N THR A 255 -10.75 -14.96 20.19
CA THR A 255 -11.76 -14.02 19.72
C THR A 255 -12.08 -13.00 20.80
N ALA A 256 -12.31 -11.75 20.40
CA ALA A 256 -12.77 -10.67 21.25
C ALA A 256 -13.99 -10.00 20.63
N ALA A 257 -14.84 -9.42 21.48
CA ALA A 257 -15.89 -8.55 20.98
C ALA A 257 -15.29 -7.33 20.27
N ALA A 258 -15.95 -6.85 19.22
CA ALA A 258 -15.49 -5.70 18.44
C ALA A 258 -15.76 -4.38 19.17
N ASN A 259 -15.21 -4.24 20.39
CA ASN A 259 -15.24 -2.99 21.14
C ASN A 259 -13.91 -2.73 21.88
N PRO A 260 -13.55 -1.46 22.13
CA PRO A 260 -12.27 -1.09 22.73
C PRO A 260 -12.05 -1.67 24.13
N ASP A 261 -13.10 -1.81 24.94
CA ASP A 261 -12.97 -2.26 26.33
C ASP A 261 -12.64 -3.75 26.41
N ALA A 262 -13.30 -4.58 25.60
CA ALA A 262 -12.97 -6.02 25.50
C ALA A 262 -11.51 -6.25 25.06
N VAL A 263 -11.04 -5.48 24.08
CA VAL A 263 -9.65 -5.57 23.61
C VAL A 263 -8.68 -5.04 24.68
N ARG A 264 -9.04 -3.97 25.42
CA ARG A 264 -8.25 -3.44 26.54
C ARG A 264 -8.06 -4.49 27.63
N GLU A 265 -9.13 -5.16 28.06
CA GLU A 265 -9.06 -6.24 29.04
C GLU A 265 -8.18 -7.39 28.58
N MET A 266 -8.33 -7.80 27.32
CA MET A 266 -7.50 -8.86 26.74
C MET A 266 -6.02 -8.47 26.75
N VAL A 267 -5.66 -7.25 26.37
CA VAL A 267 -4.27 -6.75 26.43
C VAL A 267 -3.71 -6.76 27.82
N LEU A 268 -4.49 -6.33 28.83
CA LEU A 268 -4.07 -6.34 30.24
C LEU A 268 -3.85 -7.76 30.77
N THR A 269 -4.69 -8.72 30.37
CA THR A 269 -4.62 -10.12 30.79
C THR A 269 -3.42 -10.84 30.13
N MET A 270 -3.10 -10.50 28.89
CA MET A 270 -1.98 -11.09 28.14
C MET A 270 -0.64 -10.46 28.45
N ARG A 271 -0.62 -9.33 29.15
CA ARG A 271 0.61 -8.63 29.51
C ARG A 271 1.45 -9.52 30.43
N ARG A 272 2.67 -9.86 30.00
CA ARG A 272 3.64 -10.46 30.90
C ARG A 272 3.99 -9.45 32.00
N PRO A 273 4.06 -9.85 33.27
CA PRO A 273 4.62 -8.99 34.29
C PRO A 273 6.05 -8.56 33.87
N ALA A 274 6.36 -7.30 34.08
CA ALA A 274 7.66 -6.74 33.76
C ALA A 274 8.75 -7.35 34.65
#